data_6cfa6c197300401f5a05f95d1902d801
#
_entry.id   6cfa6c197300401f5a05f95d1902d801
#
_cell.length_a   1.000
_cell.length_b   1.000
_cell.length_c   1.000
_cell.angle_alpha   90.00
_cell.angle_beta   90.00
_cell.angle_gamma   90.00
#
_symmetry.space_group_name_H-M   'P 1'
#
loop_
_entity.id
_entity.type
_entity.pdbx_description
1 polymer ?
#
loop_
_entity_poly.entity_id
_entity_poly.type
_entity_poly.pdbx_seq_one_letter_code
_entity_poly.pdbx_strand_id
1 'polypeptide(L)'
;WSSDVCSSDLIVFPIDFKMENKEKLQWAIFLGKYFGAKVHLFKSPVADKSLAKKVNTNLNFAIRFLIQNNLDYEIHTADKSGNFMKATLTFAKIIKADIILITTTKHITFLDYLFGAPEQYVISNPSKIPIMVVNPKATFAKVGQFMYGNT
;
A
#
# COMPACT_ATOMS: atom_id res chain seq x y z
N TRP A 1 2.05 -34.81 12.30
CA TRP A 1 1.90 -33.37 12.06
C TRP A 1 2.76 -33.01 10.86
N SER A 2 2.18 -33.10 9.66
CA SER A 2 2.75 -32.41 8.54
C SER A 2 2.62 -30.92 8.88
N SER A 3 3.74 -30.27 9.11
CA SER A 3 3.81 -28.83 9.04
C SER A 3 3.55 -28.47 7.59
N ASP A 4 2.27 -28.32 7.25
CA ASP A 4 1.90 -27.50 6.12
C ASP A 4 2.58 -26.17 6.40
N VAL A 5 3.59 -25.85 5.60
CA VAL A 5 4.19 -24.54 5.59
C VAL A 5 3.01 -23.62 5.34
N CYS A 6 2.53 -23.01 6.41
CA CYS A 6 1.49 -22.02 6.35
C CYS A 6 2.01 -20.99 5.34
N SER A 7 1.42 -20.95 4.16
CA SER A 7 1.79 -19.94 3.18
C SER A 7 1.58 -18.61 3.91
N SER A 8 2.67 -17.90 4.18
CA SER A 8 2.57 -16.62 4.88
C SER A 8 1.59 -15.75 4.10
N ASP A 9 0.60 -15.18 4.78
CA ASP A 9 -0.36 -14.28 4.18
C ASP A 9 0.37 -13.18 3.41
N LEU A 10 -0.14 -12.80 2.23
CA LEU A 10 0.53 -11.86 1.34
C LEU A 10 -0.22 -10.53 1.32
N ILE A 11 0.46 -9.47 1.74
CA ILE A 11 -0.07 -8.11 1.74
C ILE A 11 0.49 -7.35 0.54
N VAL A 12 -0.36 -6.85 -0.35
CA VAL A 12 0.04 -5.91 -1.39
C VAL A 12 -0.07 -4.48 -0.88
N PHE A 13 1.04 -3.77 -0.97
CA PHE A 13 1.19 -2.40 -0.49
C PHE A 13 1.63 -1.50 -1.66
N PRO A 14 0.69 -0.86 -2.39
CA PRO A 14 1.02 0.01 -3.51
C PRO A 14 1.67 1.31 -3.04
N ILE A 15 2.72 1.74 -3.77
CA ILE A 15 3.47 2.97 -3.53
C ILE A 15 3.48 3.82 -4.79
N ASP A 16 2.95 5.03 -4.68
CA ASP A 16 2.94 6.04 -5.75
C ASP A 16 3.66 7.33 -5.31
N PHE A 17 3.54 8.39 -6.10
CA PHE A 17 4.15 9.69 -5.81
C PHE A 17 3.38 10.53 -4.77
N LYS A 18 2.19 10.09 -4.33
CA LYS A 18 1.45 10.75 -3.26
C LYS A 18 2.15 10.48 -1.94
N MET A 19 2.00 11.39 -0.99
CA MET A 19 2.66 11.27 0.30
C MET A 19 2.25 9.95 0.99
N GLU A 20 3.25 9.15 1.34
CA GLU A 20 3.01 7.89 2.03
C GLU A 20 2.53 8.14 3.46
N ASN A 21 1.58 7.37 3.90
CA ASN A 21 0.92 7.54 5.16
C ASN A 21 1.44 6.57 6.22
N LYS A 22 1.88 7.11 7.35
CA LYS A 22 2.31 6.31 8.50
C LYS A 22 1.23 5.36 8.99
N GLU A 23 -0.03 5.74 8.90
CA GLU A 23 -1.15 4.92 9.34
C GLU A 23 -1.31 3.66 8.48
N LYS A 24 -1.16 3.78 7.16
CA LYS A 24 -1.18 2.62 6.26
C LYS A 24 -0.03 1.66 6.59
N LEU A 25 1.16 2.19 6.87
CA LEU A 25 2.31 1.39 7.31
C LEU A 25 2.08 0.72 8.66
N GLN A 26 1.46 1.40 9.62
CA GLN A 26 1.11 0.80 10.91
C GLN A 26 0.17 -0.39 10.75
N TRP A 27 -0.80 -0.31 9.84
CA TRP A 27 -1.66 -1.43 9.53
C TRP A 27 -0.92 -2.59 8.85
N ALA A 28 -0.01 -2.30 7.92
CA ALA A 28 0.84 -3.34 7.32
C ALA A 28 1.71 -4.05 8.37
N ILE A 29 2.28 -3.28 9.32
CA ILE A 29 3.06 -3.82 10.43
C ILE A 29 2.19 -4.67 11.36
N PHE A 30 1.00 -4.18 11.71
CA PHE A 30 0.08 -4.92 12.57
C PHE A 30 -0.30 -6.27 11.93
N LEU A 31 -0.75 -6.25 10.68
CA LEU A 31 -1.12 -7.46 9.95
C LEU A 31 0.09 -8.40 9.76
N GLY A 32 1.25 -7.84 9.40
CA GLY A 32 2.46 -8.64 9.23
C GLY A 32 2.89 -9.34 10.52
N LYS A 33 2.85 -8.65 11.66
CA LYS A 33 3.21 -9.25 12.95
C LYS A 33 2.17 -10.23 13.47
N TYR A 34 0.89 -9.93 13.27
CA TYR A 34 -0.20 -10.75 13.83
C TYR A 34 -0.41 -12.04 13.03
N PHE A 35 -0.36 -11.95 11.71
CA PHE A 35 -0.59 -13.08 10.81
C PHE A 35 0.69 -13.69 10.22
N GLY A 36 1.86 -13.15 10.53
CA GLY A 36 3.11 -13.58 9.89
C GLY A 36 3.18 -13.22 8.40
N ALA A 37 2.45 -12.18 8.00
CA ALA A 37 2.28 -11.85 6.60
C ALA A 37 3.51 -11.15 6.00
N LYS A 38 3.83 -11.47 4.74
CA LYS A 38 4.87 -10.82 3.95
C LYS A 38 4.31 -9.62 3.19
N VAL A 39 5.06 -8.52 3.17
CA VAL A 39 4.64 -7.28 2.52
C VAL A 39 5.25 -7.14 1.14
N HIS A 40 4.42 -7.11 0.10
CA HIS A 40 4.82 -6.86 -1.28
C HIS A 40 4.64 -5.37 -1.60
N LEU A 41 5.75 -4.61 -1.58
CA LEU A 41 5.79 -3.21 -1.96
C LEU A 41 5.70 -3.09 -3.48
N PHE A 42 4.55 -2.65 -3.99
CA PHE A 42 4.31 -2.52 -5.41
C PHE A 42 4.45 -1.07 -5.87
N LYS A 43 5.55 -0.77 -6.55
CA LYS A 43 5.95 0.59 -6.93
C LYS A 43 5.34 1.02 -8.26
N SER A 44 4.79 2.24 -8.30
CA SER A 44 4.33 2.87 -9.54
C SER A 44 5.50 3.19 -10.49
N PRO A 45 5.39 2.87 -11.79
CA PRO A 45 6.34 3.30 -12.79
C PRO A 45 6.08 4.79 -13.09
N VAL A 46 7.09 5.62 -13.02
CA VAL A 46 6.98 7.06 -13.28
C VAL A 46 8.12 7.51 -14.16
N ALA A 47 7.79 8.10 -15.32
CA ALA A 47 8.77 8.61 -16.27
C ALA A 47 9.35 9.97 -15.83
N ASP A 48 8.56 10.81 -15.16
CA ASP A 48 8.99 12.11 -14.64
C ASP A 48 10.00 11.95 -13.50
N LYS A 49 11.15 12.58 -13.61
CA LYS A 49 12.24 12.49 -12.63
C LYS A 49 11.86 13.01 -11.24
N SER A 50 11.05 14.08 -11.17
CA SER A 50 10.61 14.66 -9.89
C SER A 50 9.64 13.74 -9.18
N LEU A 51 8.68 13.18 -9.91
CA LEU A 51 7.73 12.21 -9.38
C LEU A 51 8.41 10.89 -9.02
N ALA A 52 9.37 10.42 -9.81
CA ALA A 52 10.17 9.24 -9.52
C ALA A 52 10.95 9.39 -8.20
N LYS A 53 11.49 10.60 -7.93
CA LYS A 53 12.13 10.91 -6.65
C LYS A 53 11.15 10.78 -5.48
N LYS A 54 9.91 11.27 -5.63
CA LYS A 54 8.87 11.14 -4.60
C LYS A 54 8.50 9.67 -4.35
N VAL A 55 8.30 8.88 -5.40
CA VAL A 55 8.03 7.44 -5.28
C VAL A 55 9.16 6.73 -4.54
N ASN A 56 10.43 7.03 -4.88
CA ASN A 56 11.58 6.41 -4.21
C ASN A 56 11.70 6.86 -2.75
N THR A 57 11.35 8.12 -2.42
CA THR A 57 11.32 8.60 -1.04
C THR A 57 10.27 7.84 -0.23
N ASN A 58 9.07 7.66 -0.78
CA ASN A 58 7.99 6.89 -0.15
C ASN A 58 8.38 5.42 0.03
N LEU A 59 8.99 4.82 -0.99
CA LEU A 59 9.49 3.45 -0.93
C LEU A 59 10.53 3.27 0.19
N ASN A 60 11.54 4.14 0.23
CA ASN A 60 12.58 4.08 1.26
C ASN A 60 12.01 4.30 2.67
N PHE A 61 11.00 5.15 2.80
CA PHE A 61 10.30 5.34 4.06
C PHE A 61 9.58 4.05 4.50
N ALA A 62 8.85 3.41 3.60
CA ALA A 62 8.16 2.14 3.89
C ALA A 62 9.18 1.04 4.27
N ILE A 63 10.26 0.88 3.50
CA ILE A 63 11.31 -0.11 3.76
C ILE A 63 11.89 0.06 5.17
N ARG A 64 12.25 1.28 5.56
CA ARG A 64 12.79 1.55 6.89
C ARG A 64 11.83 1.12 8.00
N PHE A 65 10.55 1.39 7.86
CA PHE A 65 9.53 0.97 8.83
C PHE A 65 9.40 -0.55 8.92
N LEU A 66 9.42 -1.24 7.78
CA LEU A 66 9.34 -2.71 7.75
C LEU A 66 10.57 -3.35 8.39
N ILE A 67 11.77 -2.87 8.05
CA ILE A 67 13.04 -3.34 8.66
C ILE A 67 13.04 -3.11 10.18
N GLN A 68 12.66 -1.92 10.65
CA GLN A 68 12.61 -1.60 12.09
C GLN A 68 11.63 -2.50 12.86
N ASN A 69 10.66 -3.08 12.18
CA ASN A 69 9.67 -3.96 12.77
C ASN A 69 9.90 -5.45 12.48
N ASN A 70 11.05 -5.80 11.87
CA ASN A 70 11.43 -7.17 11.50
C ASN A 70 10.37 -7.87 10.64
N LEU A 71 9.85 -7.17 9.64
CA LEU A 71 8.89 -7.72 8.69
C LEU A 71 9.56 -8.07 7.36
N ASP A 72 9.22 -9.23 6.84
CA ASP A 72 9.64 -9.65 5.51
C ASP A 72 8.92 -8.84 4.44
N TYR A 73 9.66 -8.41 3.44
CA TYR A 73 9.12 -7.65 2.33
C TYR A 73 9.80 -8.00 1.00
N GLU A 74 9.09 -7.75 -0.08
CA GLU A 74 9.62 -7.76 -1.45
C GLU A 74 9.23 -6.48 -2.18
N ILE A 75 10.06 -6.09 -3.15
CA ILE A 75 9.82 -4.88 -3.95
C ILE A 75 9.53 -5.29 -5.39
N HIS A 76 8.42 -4.80 -5.91
CA HIS A 76 8.01 -4.99 -7.29
C HIS A 76 7.74 -3.64 -7.94
N THR A 77 7.96 -3.55 -9.24
CA THR A 77 7.66 -2.33 -10.01
C THR A 77 6.67 -2.69 -11.11
N ALA A 78 5.64 -1.87 -11.28
CA ALA A 78 4.69 -2.07 -12.37
C ALA A 78 5.35 -1.81 -13.74
N ASP A 79 5.05 -2.63 -14.73
CA ASP A 79 5.74 -2.62 -16.03
C ASP A 79 5.39 -1.41 -16.89
N LYS A 80 4.24 -0.79 -16.72
CA LYS A 80 3.74 0.28 -17.61
C LYS A 80 3.14 1.44 -16.84
N SER A 81 3.33 2.65 -17.36
CA SER A 81 2.53 3.81 -16.99
C SER A 81 1.09 3.61 -17.47
N GLY A 82 0.12 3.82 -16.60
CA GLY A 82 -1.29 3.62 -16.87
C GLY A 82 -2.11 3.68 -15.59
N ASN A 83 -3.23 3.01 -15.56
CA ASN A 83 -4.01 2.92 -14.32
C ASN A 83 -3.28 2.03 -13.31
N PHE A 84 -2.56 2.66 -12.39
CA PHE A 84 -1.74 1.99 -11.39
C PHE A 84 -2.56 1.08 -10.47
N MET A 85 -3.81 1.46 -10.16
CA MET A 85 -4.68 0.61 -9.35
C MET A 85 -5.05 -0.68 -10.09
N LYS A 86 -5.34 -0.59 -11.39
CA LYS A 86 -5.60 -1.79 -12.21
C LYS A 86 -4.36 -2.70 -12.25
N ALA A 87 -3.18 -2.12 -12.40
CA ALA A 87 -1.93 -2.89 -12.33
C ALA A 87 -1.73 -3.54 -10.95
N THR A 88 -2.06 -2.83 -9.86
CA THR A 88 -2.02 -3.35 -8.50
C THR A 88 -2.95 -4.54 -8.30
N LEU A 89 -4.19 -4.46 -8.78
CA LEU A 89 -5.15 -5.57 -8.72
C LEU A 89 -4.68 -6.78 -9.52
N THR A 90 -4.14 -6.54 -10.72
CA THR A 90 -3.58 -7.61 -11.57
C THR A 90 -2.39 -8.29 -10.87
N PHE A 91 -1.48 -7.51 -10.32
CA PHE A 91 -0.34 -8.02 -9.57
C PHE A 91 -0.80 -8.84 -8.35
N ALA A 92 -1.71 -8.29 -7.54
CA ALA A 92 -2.26 -8.99 -6.39
C ALA A 92 -2.90 -10.34 -6.76
N LYS A 93 -3.59 -10.40 -7.90
CA LYS A 93 -4.16 -11.65 -8.42
C LYS A 93 -3.07 -12.65 -8.81
N ILE A 94 -2.01 -12.19 -9.48
CA ILE A 94 -0.90 -13.06 -9.93
C ILE A 94 -0.21 -13.72 -8.73
N ILE A 95 0.09 -12.95 -7.68
CA ILE A 95 0.75 -13.48 -6.48
C ILE A 95 -0.22 -14.15 -5.50
N LYS A 96 -1.53 -14.17 -5.81
CA LYS A 96 -2.59 -14.67 -4.92
C LYS A 96 -2.57 -13.98 -3.55
N ALA A 97 -2.51 -12.66 -3.56
CA ALA A 97 -2.49 -11.86 -2.33
C ALA A 97 -3.77 -12.04 -1.52
N ASP A 98 -3.63 -11.98 -0.20
CA ASP A 98 -4.74 -12.11 0.74
C ASP A 98 -5.41 -10.77 1.01
N ILE A 99 -4.67 -9.66 0.90
CA ILE A 99 -5.20 -8.33 1.12
C ILE A 99 -4.41 -7.25 0.37
N ILE A 100 -5.09 -6.18 -0.04
CA ILE A 100 -4.47 -4.98 -0.60
C ILE A 100 -4.71 -3.81 0.36
N LEU A 101 -3.65 -3.11 0.77
CA LEU A 101 -3.71 -1.93 1.62
C LEU A 101 -3.60 -0.66 0.79
N ILE A 102 -4.61 0.18 0.84
CA ILE A 102 -4.62 1.48 0.15
C ILE A 102 -4.95 2.63 1.09
N THR A 103 -4.61 3.85 0.68
CA THR A 103 -4.96 5.07 1.40
C THR A 103 -5.95 5.88 0.58
N THR A 104 -6.99 6.42 1.21
CA THR A 104 -7.83 7.44 0.60
C THR A 104 -7.37 8.83 1.02
N THR A 105 -7.39 9.78 0.09
CA THR A 105 -7.24 11.20 0.40
C THR A 105 -8.62 11.88 0.44
N LYS A 106 -8.76 12.94 1.23
CA LYS A 106 -10.04 13.65 1.44
C LYS A 106 -10.76 14.12 0.17
N HIS A 107 -10.08 14.17 -0.97
CA HIS A 107 -10.59 14.74 -2.21
C HIS A 107 -10.79 13.73 -3.34
N ILE A 108 -10.47 12.47 -3.10
CA ILE A 108 -10.67 11.41 -4.09
C ILE A 108 -11.40 10.30 -3.37
N THR A 109 -12.67 10.15 -3.66
CA THR A 109 -13.42 8.99 -3.22
C THR A 109 -12.70 7.77 -3.80
N PHE A 110 -12.42 6.79 -2.98
CA PHE A 110 -11.82 5.51 -3.40
C PHE A 110 -12.51 4.97 -4.65
N LEU A 111 -13.81 5.19 -4.72
CA LEU A 111 -14.66 4.89 -5.85
C LEU A 111 -14.21 5.60 -7.13
N ASP A 112 -13.92 6.90 -7.10
CA ASP A 112 -13.45 7.65 -8.28
C ASP A 112 -12.08 7.16 -8.78
N TYR A 113 -11.26 6.60 -7.90
CA TYR A 113 -9.95 6.07 -8.24
C TYR A 113 -10.03 4.66 -8.85
N LEU A 114 -10.97 3.85 -8.39
CA LEU A 114 -11.24 2.52 -8.96
C LEU A 114 -12.11 2.59 -10.21
N PHE A 115 -12.94 3.63 -10.33
CA PHE A 115 -14.09 3.68 -11.23
C PHE A 115 -14.07 4.79 -12.25
N GLY A 116 -12.96 5.11 -12.81
CA GLY A 116 -13.01 5.74 -14.13
C GLY A 116 -13.82 4.91 -15.15
N ALA A 117 -14.71 4.00 -14.68
CA ALA A 117 -15.60 3.13 -15.43
C ALA A 117 -16.81 2.73 -14.57
N PRO A 118 -17.98 2.42 -15.16
CA PRO A 118 -19.27 2.36 -14.49
C PRO A 118 -19.33 1.39 -13.30
N GLU A 119 -20.16 1.75 -12.36
CA GLU A 119 -20.41 1.22 -11.00
C GLU A 119 -20.50 -0.31 -10.83
N GLN A 120 -20.65 -1.05 -11.91
CA GLN A 120 -20.79 -2.51 -11.88
C GLN A 120 -19.49 -3.29 -11.65
N TYR A 121 -18.32 -2.68 -11.88
CA TYR A 121 -17.02 -3.34 -11.65
C TYR A 121 -16.60 -3.41 -10.19
N VAL A 122 -17.23 -2.65 -9.33
CA VAL A 122 -16.89 -2.53 -7.90
C VAL A 122 -17.38 -3.69 -7.09
N ILE A 123 -18.61 -4.05 -7.32
CA ILE A 123 -19.30 -5.08 -6.55
C ILE A 123 -18.82 -6.47 -6.96
N SER A 124 -18.35 -6.61 -8.18
CA SER A 124 -17.72 -7.83 -8.68
C SER A 124 -16.22 -7.63 -8.89
N ASN A 125 -15.45 -7.37 -7.82
CA ASN A 125 -14.01 -7.60 -7.87
C ASN A 125 -13.81 -9.07 -8.26
N PRO A 126 -13.50 -9.38 -9.53
CA PRO A 126 -13.42 -10.76 -9.99
C PRO A 126 -12.30 -11.54 -9.29
N SER A 127 -11.40 -10.82 -8.61
CA SER A 127 -10.31 -11.42 -7.85
C SER A 127 -10.72 -11.84 -6.45
N LYS A 128 -11.83 -11.33 -5.92
CA LYS A 128 -12.28 -11.55 -4.53
C LYS A 128 -11.24 -11.24 -3.45
N ILE A 129 -10.21 -10.44 -3.78
CA ILE A 129 -9.17 -10.04 -2.84
C ILE A 129 -9.69 -8.89 -2.00
N PRO A 130 -9.71 -8.99 -0.67
CA PRO A 130 -10.11 -7.90 0.21
C PRO A 130 -9.23 -6.66 0.00
N ILE A 131 -9.86 -5.48 0.01
CA ILE A 131 -9.15 -4.21 -0.05
C ILE A 131 -9.39 -3.47 1.26
N MET A 132 -8.33 -3.26 2.02
CA MET A 132 -8.38 -2.44 3.22
C MET A 132 -8.05 -1.00 2.88
N VAL A 133 -9.00 -0.12 3.15
CA VAL A 133 -8.90 1.31 2.88
C VAL A 133 -8.58 2.04 4.18
N VAL A 134 -7.40 2.65 4.24
CA VAL A 134 -6.99 3.48 5.37
C VAL A 134 -7.30 4.94 5.06
N ASN A 135 -8.14 5.55 5.87
CA ASN A 135 -8.43 6.99 5.79
C ASN A 135 -7.61 7.74 6.85
N PRO A 136 -6.55 8.46 6.45
CA PRO A 136 -5.70 9.16 7.40
C PRO A 136 -6.47 10.29 8.08
N LYS A 137 -6.50 10.27 9.41
CA LYS A 137 -7.07 11.36 10.19
C LYS A 137 -6.16 12.59 10.12
N ALA A 138 -6.71 13.74 9.74
CA ALA A 138 -5.97 15.00 9.66
C ALA A 138 -5.30 15.46 10.98
N THR A 139 -5.63 14.79 12.08
CA THR A 139 -5.18 15.16 13.44
C THR A 139 -3.72 14.80 13.71
N PHE A 140 -3.16 13.79 13.03
CA PHE A 140 -1.77 13.38 13.27
C PHE A 140 -0.72 14.29 12.59
N ALA A 141 -1.10 15.07 11.58
CA ALA A 141 -0.20 16.04 10.98
C ALA A 141 0.16 17.21 11.92
N LYS A 142 -0.68 17.48 12.95
CA LYS A 142 -0.44 18.56 13.93
C LYS A 142 0.38 18.13 15.15
N VAL A 143 0.44 16.85 15.49
CA VAL A 143 1.17 16.36 16.66
C VAL A 143 2.69 16.33 16.41
N GLY A 144 3.14 16.14 15.19
CA GLY A 144 4.56 16.18 14.84
C GLY A 144 5.18 17.58 14.86
N GLN A 145 4.35 18.63 14.81
CA GLN A 145 4.83 20.02 14.78
C GLN A 145 5.01 20.62 16.21
N PHE A 146 4.48 19.96 17.24
CA PHE A 146 4.62 20.41 18.63
C PHE A 146 5.86 19.88 19.35
N MET A 147 6.60 18.97 18.76
CA MET A 147 7.79 18.37 19.40
C MET A 147 9.13 19.02 19.01
N TYR A 148 9.11 20.05 18.15
CA TYR A 148 10.32 20.78 17.76
C TYR A 148 10.13 22.31 17.90
N GLY A 149 9.56 22.72 19.00
CA GLY A 149 9.43 24.15 19.33
C GLY A 149 9.93 24.41 20.74
N ASN A 150 11.14 24.92 20.84
CA ASN A 150 11.81 25.71 21.84
C ASN A 150 13.06 25.06 22.45
N THR A 151 14.14 25.40 21.87
CA THR A 151 15.31 25.97 22.58
C THR A 151 15.88 27.07 21.73
#